data_614d9f2e5ef72dd70a0eac078c164494
#
_entry.id   614d9f2e5ef72dd70a0eac078c164494
#
_cell.length_a   1.000
_cell.length_b   1.000
_cell.length_c   1.000
_cell.angle_alpha   90.00
_cell.angle_beta   90.00
_cell.angle_gamma   90.00
#
_symmetry.space_group_name_H-M   'P 1'
#
loop_
_entity.id
_entity.type
_entity.pdbx_description
1 polymer ?
#
loop_
_entity_poly.entity_id
_entity_poly.type
_entity_poly.pdbx_seq_one_letter_code
_entity_poly.pdbx_strand_id
1 'polypeptide(L)'
;GFQERWMLTASTQFDEVLPTLSIPGTGQTDTLAEYTWYNIPHIKASEESYVEIYENLRSLKRLGLDYLLVNHPDETWHDEDGNDTLTLTGAEAKGGDDALSEYLDALKDLGYKSSLQVNYRHIATSNPLWNPEIAAQLSDGSPAPTGPDRYLLKQSEAQSIAPDHGRSIIDKYKCDGLYVSEHAEVPPWEFNDLGPNASASSLADSHPLQQSILSSQSKHGIAIGKGGNHWLYGGVLNGYLARIVGAEPSRIPPLVDFDLNNLHPIETDAGVGTIEQYFA
;
A
#
# COMPACT_ATOMS: atom_id res chain seq x y z
N GLY A 1 -33.29 8.90 -3.06
CA GLY A 1 -33.09 10.27 -2.57
C GLY A 1 -31.77 10.36 -1.86
N PHE A 2 -31.06 11.46 -2.03
CA PHE A 2 -29.81 11.73 -1.32
C PHE A 2 -30.16 12.12 0.13
N GLN A 3 -29.50 11.50 1.11
CA GLN A 3 -29.70 11.82 2.51
C GLN A 3 -28.32 12.10 3.13
N GLU A 4 -28.07 13.34 3.56
CA GLU A 4 -26.90 13.75 4.30
C GLU A 4 -27.22 13.91 5.80
N ARG A 5 -26.27 13.55 6.62
CA ARG A 5 -26.28 13.84 8.04
C ARG A 5 -25.11 14.73 8.40
N TRP A 6 -25.41 15.92 8.86
CA TRP A 6 -24.41 16.86 9.36
C TRP A 6 -24.34 16.77 10.88
N MET A 7 -23.13 16.69 11.40
CA MET A 7 -22.86 16.76 12.83
C MET A 7 -21.90 17.94 13.07
N LEU A 8 -22.33 18.89 13.86
CA LEU A 8 -21.53 20.04 14.24
C LEU A 8 -21.14 19.90 15.70
N THR A 9 -19.86 19.84 15.98
CA THR A 9 -19.31 19.84 17.34
C THR A 9 -18.48 21.10 17.53
N ALA A 10 -18.69 21.80 18.64
CA ALA A 10 -17.93 22.98 18.99
C ALA A 10 -17.34 22.82 20.39
N SER A 11 -16.04 23.00 20.53
CA SER A 11 -15.33 22.96 21.81
C SER A 11 -14.12 23.90 21.76
N THR A 12 -13.58 24.22 22.92
CA THR A 12 -12.30 24.92 23.06
C THR A 12 -11.10 23.97 23.08
N GLN A 13 -11.37 22.64 23.11
CA GLN A 13 -10.34 21.60 23.08
C GLN A 13 -10.45 20.85 21.76
N PHE A 14 -9.30 20.63 21.13
CA PHE A 14 -9.27 20.03 19.79
C PHE A 14 -9.71 18.56 19.79
N ASP A 15 -9.31 17.80 20.78
CA ASP A 15 -9.68 16.40 20.99
C ASP A 15 -11.21 16.17 21.14
N GLU A 16 -11.92 17.13 21.70
CA GLU A 16 -13.38 17.05 21.86
C GLU A 16 -14.15 17.30 20.55
N VAL A 17 -13.54 17.96 19.55
CA VAL A 17 -14.20 18.24 18.27
C VAL A 17 -13.98 17.13 17.25
N LEU A 18 -13.01 16.26 17.49
CA LEU A 18 -12.76 15.12 16.61
C LEU A 18 -13.82 14.04 16.82
N PRO A 19 -14.38 13.48 15.73
CA PRO A 19 -15.33 12.38 15.86
C PRO A 19 -14.64 11.15 16.42
N THR A 20 -15.18 10.57 17.48
CA THR A 20 -14.77 9.24 17.94
C THR A 20 -15.25 8.20 16.93
N LEU A 21 -14.39 7.80 16.03
CA LEU A 21 -14.67 6.73 15.08
C LEU A 21 -14.26 5.41 15.71
N SER A 22 -15.25 4.56 15.96
CA SER A 22 -14.97 3.16 16.30
C SER A 22 -14.48 2.46 15.03
N ILE A 23 -13.17 2.30 14.89
CA ILE A 23 -12.58 1.51 13.81
C ILE A 23 -12.54 0.07 14.30
N PRO A 24 -13.17 -0.88 13.59
CA PRO A 24 -13.02 -2.29 13.92
C PRO A 24 -11.53 -2.65 13.82
N GLY A 25 -10.93 -3.04 14.92
CA GLY A 25 -9.54 -3.51 14.91
C GLY A 25 -9.43 -4.76 14.00
N THR A 26 -8.46 -4.79 13.12
CA THR A 26 -8.06 -6.04 12.51
C THR A 26 -7.29 -6.83 13.58
N GLY A 27 -7.50 -8.14 13.69
CA GLY A 27 -6.87 -8.95 14.74
C GLY A 27 -5.33 -9.00 14.74
N GLN A 28 -4.69 -8.30 13.80
CA GLN A 28 -3.22 -8.17 13.70
C GLN A 28 -2.71 -6.77 14.09
N THR A 29 -3.60 -5.85 14.46
CA THR A 29 -3.25 -4.48 14.84
C THR A 29 -2.27 -4.46 16.01
N ASP A 30 -2.56 -5.26 17.03
CA ASP A 30 -1.73 -5.32 18.24
C ASP A 30 -0.31 -5.86 17.95
N THR A 31 -0.21 -6.80 17.00
CA THR A 31 1.09 -7.37 16.60
C THR A 31 1.96 -6.35 15.86
N LEU A 32 1.37 -5.40 15.15
CA LEU A 32 2.09 -4.37 14.41
C LEU A 32 2.45 -3.17 15.28
N ALA A 33 1.78 -2.95 16.39
CA ALA A 33 2.06 -1.86 17.32
C ALA A 33 3.50 -1.87 17.86
N GLU A 34 4.15 -3.04 17.87
CA GLU A 34 5.55 -3.20 18.29
C GLU A 34 6.55 -2.97 17.14
N TYR A 35 6.08 -2.87 15.90
CA TYR A 35 6.96 -2.78 14.73
C TYR A 35 7.04 -1.35 14.21
N THR A 36 8.26 -0.95 13.86
CA THR A 36 8.50 0.27 13.08
C THR A 36 8.51 -0.07 11.60
N TRP A 37 7.84 0.73 10.80
CA TRP A 37 7.87 0.55 9.36
C TRP A 37 9.14 1.12 8.76
N TYR A 38 9.73 0.34 7.89
CA TYR A 38 10.89 0.75 7.12
C TYR A 38 10.59 0.57 5.62
N ASN A 39 10.46 1.66 4.91
CA ASN A 39 10.36 1.61 3.45
C ASN A 39 11.75 1.63 2.85
N ILE A 40 12.06 0.64 2.02
CA ILE A 40 13.27 0.69 1.21
C ILE A 40 13.12 1.87 0.25
N PRO A 41 14.07 2.84 0.21
CA PRO A 41 13.97 4.00 -0.66
C PRO A 41 13.94 3.60 -2.14
N HIS A 42 13.02 4.14 -2.93
CA HIS A 42 12.88 3.83 -4.36
C HIS A 42 14.17 4.02 -5.16
N ILE A 43 14.93 5.09 -4.89
CA ILE A 43 16.21 5.37 -5.59
C ILE A 43 17.24 4.25 -5.37
N LYS A 44 17.23 3.63 -4.18
CA LYS A 44 18.13 2.53 -3.85
C LYS A 44 17.58 1.17 -4.26
N ALA A 45 16.27 1.06 -4.34
CA ALA A 45 15.58 -0.20 -4.58
C ALA A 45 15.93 -0.83 -5.93
N SER A 46 16.14 -0.02 -6.98
CA SER A 46 16.51 -0.49 -8.31
C SER A 46 18.00 -0.82 -8.46
N GLU A 47 18.87 -0.15 -7.69
CA GLU A 47 20.32 -0.22 -7.85
C GLU A 47 20.99 -1.23 -6.91
N GLU A 48 20.44 -1.43 -5.69
CA GLU A 48 21.03 -2.29 -4.68
C GLU A 48 20.63 -3.76 -4.87
N SER A 49 21.59 -4.65 -4.72
CA SER A 49 21.36 -6.10 -4.62
C SER A 49 20.68 -6.48 -3.29
N TYR A 50 20.06 -7.64 -3.22
CA TYR A 50 19.50 -8.14 -1.95
C TYR A 50 20.54 -8.28 -0.84
N VAL A 51 21.80 -8.55 -1.19
CA VAL A 51 22.90 -8.61 -0.23
C VAL A 51 23.18 -7.24 0.39
N GLU A 52 23.22 -6.18 -0.43
CA GLU A 52 23.46 -4.82 0.06
C GLU A 52 22.29 -4.33 0.93
N ILE A 53 21.06 -4.57 0.50
CA ILE A 53 19.86 -4.26 1.31
C ILE A 53 19.90 -5.00 2.65
N TYR A 54 20.25 -6.29 2.64
CA TYR A 54 20.37 -7.09 3.87
C TYR A 54 21.42 -6.54 4.82
N GLU A 55 22.63 -6.19 4.34
CA GLU A 55 23.69 -5.65 5.19
C GLU A 55 23.31 -4.28 5.80
N ASN A 56 22.57 -3.46 5.05
CA ASN A 56 22.01 -2.22 5.56
C ASN A 56 21.04 -2.50 6.72
N LEU A 57 20.09 -3.41 6.53
CA LEU A 57 19.09 -3.79 7.56
C LEU A 57 19.76 -4.47 8.77
N ARG A 58 20.76 -5.31 8.54
CA ARG A 58 21.58 -5.90 9.60
C ARG A 58 22.33 -4.85 10.42
N SER A 59 22.76 -3.78 9.78
CA SER A 59 23.39 -2.66 10.47
C SER A 59 22.39 -1.91 11.36
N LEU A 60 21.15 -1.72 10.91
CA LEU A 60 20.07 -1.16 11.73
C LEU A 60 19.78 -2.05 12.95
N LYS A 61 19.78 -3.37 12.78
CA LYS A 61 19.64 -4.33 13.90
C LYS A 61 20.75 -4.14 14.95
N ARG A 62 22.00 -3.95 14.52
CA ARG A 62 23.14 -3.69 15.43
C ARG A 62 23.02 -2.37 16.19
N LEU A 63 22.26 -1.40 15.64
CA LEU A 63 21.95 -0.13 16.29
C LEU A 63 20.75 -0.22 17.26
N GLY A 64 20.15 -1.40 17.42
CA GLY A 64 19.05 -1.63 18.35
C GLY A 64 17.66 -1.47 17.75
N LEU A 65 17.52 -1.38 16.43
CA LEU A 65 16.22 -1.43 15.75
C LEU A 65 15.80 -2.89 15.61
N ASP A 66 15.14 -3.42 16.64
CA ASP A 66 14.86 -4.85 16.77
C ASP A 66 13.60 -5.31 16.03
N TYR A 67 12.63 -4.44 15.85
CA TYR A 67 11.32 -4.75 15.31
C TYR A 67 11.03 -3.88 14.08
N LEU A 68 11.44 -4.34 12.90
CA LEU A 68 11.11 -3.67 11.65
C LEU A 68 10.11 -4.49 10.83
N LEU A 69 9.14 -3.79 10.26
CA LEU A 69 8.37 -4.25 9.13
C LEU A 69 8.95 -3.58 7.87
N VAL A 70 9.67 -4.37 7.07
CA VAL A 70 10.37 -3.89 5.89
C VAL A 70 9.45 -3.95 4.68
N ASN A 71 9.13 -2.79 4.12
CA ASN A 71 8.37 -2.69 2.89
C ASN A 71 9.31 -2.68 1.69
N HIS A 72 9.00 -3.53 0.73
CA HIS A 72 9.73 -3.67 -0.54
C HIS A 72 8.90 -3.07 -1.65
N PRO A 73 9.27 -1.87 -2.16
CA PRO A 73 8.66 -1.31 -3.36
C PRO A 73 8.81 -2.23 -4.57
N ASP A 74 8.04 -1.98 -5.61
CA ASP A 74 8.05 -2.75 -6.86
C ASP A 74 9.46 -2.98 -7.38
N GLU A 75 10.24 -1.92 -7.51
CA GLU A 75 11.60 -1.95 -8.05
C GLU A 75 12.58 -2.76 -7.19
N THR A 76 12.19 -3.09 -5.96
CA THR A 76 13.03 -3.92 -5.09
C THR A 76 12.92 -5.39 -5.43
N TRP A 77 11.72 -5.86 -5.74
CA TRP A 77 11.47 -7.29 -5.78
C TRP A 77 11.12 -7.86 -7.17
N HIS A 78 10.80 -7.01 -8.16
CA HIS A 78 10.65 -7.45 -9.56
C HIS A 78 11.29 -6.46 -10.56
N ASP A 79 11.54 -6.91 -11.79
CA ASP A 79 12.39 -6.22 -12.78
C ASP A 79 11.70 -5.09 -13.54
N GLU A 80 10.42 -4.92 -13.38
CA GLU A 80 9.72 -4.02 -14.26
C GLU A 80 9.76 -2.59 -13.75
N ASP A 81 9.67 -1.64 -14.68
CA ASP A 81 9.72 -0.20 -14.46
C ASP A 81 8.63 0.32 -13.47
N GLY A 82 8.59 -0.25 -12.28
CA GLY A 82 7.75 0.15 -11.16
C GLY A 82 6.25 0.05 -11.42
N ASN A 83 5.82 -0.72 -12.40
CA ASN A 83 4.51 -0.53 -12.97
C ASN A 83 3.78 -1.79 -13.41
N ASP A 84 4.44 -2.93 -13.42
CA ASP A 84 3.78 -4.20 -13.71
C ASP A 84 3.57 -5.00 -12.44
N THR A 85 2.41 -4.85 -11.93
CA THR A 85 2.06 -5.19 -10.58
C THR A 85 1.32 -6.50 -10.44
N LEU A 86 1.06 -7.16 -11.55
CA LEU A 86 0.44 -8.47 -11.59
C LEU A 86 1.46 -9.58 -11.88
N THR A 87 2.74 -9.32 -11.64
CA THR A 87 3.80 -10.33 -11.76
C THR A 87 3.91 -11.18 -10.50
N LEU A 88 4.40 -12.41 -10.68
CA LEU A 88 4.67 -13.36 -9.59
C LEU A 88 6.15 -13.76 -9.58
N THR A 89 7.02 -13.03 -10.27
CA THR A 89 8.44 -13.36 -10.42
C THR A 89 9.32 -12.33 -9.75
N GLY A 90 10.33 -12.81 -9.04
CA GLY A 90 11.37 -11.96 -8.48
C GLY A 90 12.26 -11.36 -9.56
N ALA A 91 12.94 -10.26 -9.24
CA ALA A 91 13.81 -9.53 -10.15
C ALA A 91 14.97 -10.41 -10.66
N GLU A 92 14.97 -10.73 -11.95
CA GLU A 92 16.04 -11.51 -12.60
C GLU A 92 17.39 -10.80 -12.47
N ALA A 93 17.40 -9.47 -12.58
CA ALA A 93 18.60 -8.66 -12.38
C ALA A 93 19.22 -8.78 -10.99
N LYS A 94 18.41 -9.24 -9.99
CA LYS A 94 18.85 -9.46 -8.60
C LYS A 94 18.97 -10.93 -8.23
N GLY A 95 18.82 -11.83 -9.19
CA GLY A 95 18.93 -13.28 -9.00
C GLY A 95 17.60 -14.03 -8.94
N GLY A 96 16.51 -13.38 -9.31
CA GLY A 96 15.20 -14.01 -9.48
C GLY A 96 14.54 -14.49 -8.19
N ASP A 97 13.66 -15.45 -8.34
CA ASP A 97 12.84 -16.00 -7.25
C ASP A 97 13.65 -16.60 -6.10
N ASP A 98 14.71 -17.32 -6.42
CA ASP A 98 15.54 -17.99 -5.42
C ASP A 98 16.26 -16.98 -4.52
N ALA A 99 16.88 -15.96 -5.13
CA ALA A 99 17.59 -14.91 -4.40
C ALA A 99 16.63 -14.05 -3.54
N LEU A 100 15.42 -13.77 -4.05
CA LEU A 100 14.39 -13.08 -3.26
C LEU A 100 13.96 -13.93 -2.06
N SER A 101 13.71 -15.21 -2.27
CA SER A 101 13.31 -16.12 -1.18
C SER A 101 14.38 -16.25 -0.10
N GLU A 102 15.64 -16.43 -0.49
CA GLU A 102 16.79 -16.49 0.42
C GLU A 102 16.94 -15.19 1.22
N TYR A 103 16.78 -14.06 0.56
CA TYR A 103 16.85 -12.75 1.22
C TYR A 103 15.71 -12.57 2.25
N LEU A 104 14.47 -12.90 1.88
CA LEU A 104 13.34 -12.77 2.81
C LEU A 104 13.44 -13.72 4.00
N ASP A 105 13.98 -14.92 3.81
CA ASP A 105 14.27 -15.84 4.91
C ASP A 105 15.37 -15.29 5.83
N ALA A 106 16.42 -14.68 5.26
CA ALA A 106 17.45 -14.01 6.06
C ALA A 106 16.91 -12.83 6.88
N LEU A 107 15.89 -12.10 6.39
CA LEU A 107 15.20 -11.06 7.18
C LEU A 107 14.46 -11.65 8.39
N LYS A 108 13.81 -12.80 8.22
CA LYS A 108 13.16 -13.50 9.34
C LYS A 108 14.15 -13.91 10.41
N ASP A 109 15.35 -14.35 10.02
CA ASP A 109 16.43 -14.70 10.95
C ASP A 109 16.93 -13.48 11.75
N LEU A 110 16.83 -12.27 11.18
CA LEU A 110 17.04 -11.02 11.92
C LEU A 110 15.89 -10.67 12.89
N GLY A 111 14.75 -11.36 12.80
CA GLY A 111 13.52 -11.04 13.53
C GLY A 111 12.69 -9.94 12.90
N TYR A 112 12.95 -9.60 11.64
CA TYR A 112 12.20 -8.61 10.89
C TYR A 112 11.01 -9.25 10.14
N LYS A 113 9.95 -8.47 9.96
CA LYS A 113 8.85 -8.80 9.08
C LYS A 113 9.06 -8.19 7.71
N SER A 114 8.48 -8.78 6.70
CA SER A 114 8.58 -8.30 5.32
C SER A 114 7.21 -8.17 4.66
N SER A 115 7.05 -7.13 3.83
CA SER A 115 5.92 -6.97 2.93
C SER A 115 6.40 -6.64 1.52
N LEU A 116 5.73 -7.20 0.52
CA LEU A 116 5.98 -6.94 -0.89
C LEU A 116 4.89 -6.03 -1.45
N GLN A 117 5.29 -5.02 -2.23
CA GLN A 117 4.34 -4.10 -2.85
C GLN A 117 3.55 -4.81 -3.94
N VAL A 118 2.26 -4.53 -3.96
CA VAL A 118 1.33 -4.94 -5.01
C VAL A 118 0.45 -3.77 -5.41
N ASN A 119 0.03 -3.77 -6.67
CA ASN A 119 -0.87 -2.76 -7.20
C ASN A 119 -1.84 -3.41 -8.19
N TYR A 120 -3.09 -3.09 -8.10
CA TYR A 120 -4.15 -3.60 -8.98
C TYR A 120 -4.86 -2.47 -9.74
N ARG A 121 -4.21 -1.30 -9.83
CA ARG A 121 -4.76 -0.15 -10.56
C ARG A 121 -4.42 -0.17 -12.02
N HIS A 122 -3.22 -0.64 -12.35
CA HIS A 122 -2.67 -0.57 -13.70
C HIS A 122 -2.39 -1.96 -14.24
N ILE A 123 -2.34 -2.05 -15.56
CA ILE A 123 -1.82 -3.21 -16.27
C ILE A 123 -1.01 -2.74 -17.48
N ALA A 124 0.19 -3.30 -17.64
CA ALA A 124 1.04 -3.06 -18.79
C ALA A 124 0.65 -3.94 -19.98
N THR A 125 0.88 -3.47 -21.20
CA THR A 125 0.63 -4.28 -22.41
C THR A 125 1.56 -5.48 -22.54
N SER A 126 2.70 -5.44 -21.85
CA SER A 126 3.66 -6.56 -21.73
C SER A 126 3.18 -7.68 -20.82
N ASN A 127 2.21 -7.40 -19.92
CA ASN A 127 1.73 -8.40 -18.98
C ASN A 127 0.97 -9.54 -19.71
N PRO A 128 1.23 -10.82 -19.38
CA PRO A 128 0.53 -11.94 -20.01
C PRO A 128 -1.00 -11.93 -19.85
N LEU A 129 -1.52 -11.24 -18.85
CA LEU A 129 -2.96 -11.06 -18.62
C LEU A 129 -3.55 -9.94 -19.48
N TRP A 130 -2.70 -9.15 -20.16
CA TRP A 130 -3.18 -8.02 -20.93
C TRP A 130 -4.20 -8.42 -22.00
N ASN A 131 -5.33 -7.73 -21.94
CA ASN A 131 -6.37 -7.77 -22.93
C ASN A 131 -7.07 -6.40 -22.89
N PRO A 132 -7.34 -5.73 -24.01
CA PRO A 132 -8.08 -4.46 -24.00
C PRO A 132 -9.42 -4.50 -23.27
N GLU A 133 -10.06 -5.66 -23.16
CA GLU A 133 -11.33 -5.84 -22.47
C GLU A 133 -11.25 -5.72 -20.96
N ILE A 134 -10.07 -5.98 -20.36
CA ILE A 134 -9.87 -5.82 -18.92
C ILE A 134 -9.48 -4.41 -18.52
N ALA A 135 -9.12 -3.57 -19.48
CA ALA A 135 -8.83 -2.17 -19.23
C ALA A 135 -10.11 -1.36 -19.05
N ALA A 136 -10.12 -0.43 -18.10
CA ALA A 136 -11.16 0.58 -18.01
C ALA A 136 -11.17 1.43 -19.30
N GLN A 137 -12.32 1.92 -19.67
CA GLN A 137 -12.50 2.64 -20.94
C GLN A 137 -12.79 4.12 -20.72
N LEU A 138 -12.36 4.93 -21.65
CA LEU A 138 -12.83 6.30 -21.82
C LEU A 138 -14.25 6.31 -22.41
N SER A 139 -14.88 7.48 -22.43
CA SER A 139 -16.25 7.64 -22.93
C SER A 139 -16.42 7.30 -24.42
N ASP A 140 -15.34 7.28 -25.19
CA ASP A 140 -15.33 6.87 -26.60
C ASP A 140 -15.11 5.36 -26.80
N GLY A 141 -14.95 4.61 -25.71
CA GLY A 141 -14.71 3.17 -25.70
C GLY A 141 -13.25 2.75 -25.84
N SER A 142 -12.32 3.69 -25.98
CA SER A 142 -10.89 3.38 -25.99
C SER A 142 -10.39 3.04 -24.57
N PRO A 143 -9.36 2.17 -24.43
CA PRO A 143 -8.74 1.90 -23.12
C PRO A 143 -8.17 3.17 -22.48
N ALA A 144 -8.40 3.35 -21.18
CA ALA A 144 -7.94 4.52 -20.41
C ALA A 144 -6.43 4.42 -20.11
N PRO A 145 -5.57 5.24 -20.74
CA PRO A 145 -4.13 5.17 -20.53
C PRO A 145 -3.75 5.78 -19.17
N THR A 146 -2.75 5.20 -18.52
CA THR A 146 -2.17 5.71 -17.27
C THR A 146 -0.67 6.01 -17.41
N GLY A 147 -0.09 5.67 -18.55
CA GLY A 147 1.30 5.90 -18.91
C GLY A 147 1.62 5.28 -20.27
N PRO A 148 2.88 5.34 -20.71
CA PRO A 148 3.30 4.61 -21.89
C PRO A 148 3.04 3.10 -21.72
N ASP A 149 2.38 2.51 -22.71
CA ASP A 149 2.05 1.08 -22.74
C ASP A 149 1.33 0.54 -21.48
N ARG A 150 0.62 1.42 -20.76
CA ARG A 150 -0.06 1.12 -19.51
C ARG A 150 -1.48 1.68 -19.48
N TYR A 151 -2.38 0.91 -18.92
CA TYR A 151 -3.79 1.21 -18.87
C TYR A 151 -4.39 0.99 -17.48
N LEU A 152 -5.44 1.71 -17.18
CA LEU A 152 -6.21 1.53 -15.96
C LEU A 152 -6.92 0.18 -16.01
N LEU A 153 -6.69 -0.66 -15.00
CA LEU A 153 -7.39 -1.94 -14.86
C LEU A 153 -8.82 -1.71 -14.37
N LYS A 154 -9.80 -2.39 -14.97
CA LYS A 154 -11.18 -2.37 -14.46
C LYS A 154 -11.20 -2.83 -13.02
N GLN A 155 -11.94 -2.14 -12.17
CA GLN A 155 -12.04 -2.51 -10.76
C GLN A 155 -12.68 -3.89 -10.54
N SER A 156 -13.63 -4.29 -11.39
CA SER A 156 -14.21 -5.62 -11.36
C SER A 156 -13.21 -6.72 -11.66
N GLU A 157 -12.29 -6.47 -12.60
CA GLU A 157 -11.18 -7.39 -12.90
C GLU A 157 -10.17 -7.41 -11.76
N ALA A 158 -9.76 -6.25 -11.26
CA ALA A 158 -8.90 -6.14 -10.10
C ALA A 158 -9.47 -6.89 -8.89
N GLN A 159 -10.76 -6.76 -8.61
CA GLN A 159 -11.45 -7.49 -7.53
C GLN A 159 -11.39 -9.01 -7.73
N SER A 160 -11.44 -9.47 -8.96
CA SER A 160 -11.37 -10.90 -9.29
C SER A 160 -9.95 -11.46 -9.18
N ILE A 161 -8.94 -10.67 -9.58
CA ILE A 161 -7.53 -11.08 -9.64
C ILE A 161 -6.85 -10.99 -8.26
N ALA A 162 -7.08 -9.90 -7.54
CA ALA A 162 -6.34 -9.54 -6.34
C ALA A 162 -6.28 -10.64 -5.25
N PRO A 163 -7.36 -11.38 -4.94
CA PRO A 163 -7.33 -12.40 -3.90
C PRO A 163 -6.34 -13.53 -4.18
N ASP A 164 -6.35 -14.07 -5.40
CA ASP A 164 -5.49 -15.20 -5.77
C ASP A 164 -4.06 -14.76 -6.02
N HIS A 165 -3.86 -13.57 -6.58
CA HIS A 165 -2.54 -13.00 -6.79
C HIS A 165 -1.83 -12.73 -5.46
N GLY A 166 -2.48 -12.05 -4.53
CA GLY A 166 -1.89 -11.77 -3.21
C GLY A 166 -1.57 -13.05 -2.43
N ARG A 167 -2.46 -14.04 -2.46
CA ARG A 167 -2.20 -15.36 -1.87
C ARG A 167 -0.97 -16.02 -2.50
N SER A 168 -0.88 -16.00 -3.84
CA SER A 168 0.23 -16.63 -4.58
C SER A 168 1.58 -16.04 -4.20
N ILE A 169 1.67 -14.72 -4.00
CA ILE A 169 2.89 -14.05 -3.55
C ILE A 169 3.28 -14.54 -2.15
N ILE A 170 2.35 -14.51 -1.20
CA ILE A 170 2.62 -14.94 0.18
C ILE A 170 3.00 -16.43 0.23
N ASP A 171 2.30 -17.26 -0.52
CA ASP A 171 2.58 -18.70 -0.55
C ASP A 171 3.93 -19.01 -1.20
N LYS A 172 4.32 -18.24 -2.22
CA LYS A 172 5.59 -18.44 -2.94
C LYS A 172 6.79 -17.98 -2.12
N TYR A 173 6.75 -16.74 -1.64
CA TYR A 173 7.92 -16.11 -1.01
C TYR A 173 7.90 -16.17 0.52
N LYS A 174 6.81 -16.67 1.11
CA LYS A 174 6.65 -16.74 2.58
C LYS A 174 6.87 -15.40 3.29
N CYS A 175 6.62 -14.26 2.61
CA CYS A 175 6.64 -12.95 3.24
C CYS A 175 5.49 -12.81 4.26
N ASP A 176 5.62 -11.88 5.20
CA ASP A 176 4.62 -11.71 6.28
C ASP A 176 3.37 -10.96 5.79
N GLY A 177 3.49 -10.21 4.70
CA GLY A 177 2.37 -9.43 4.21
C GLY A 177 2.57 -8.75 2.87
N LEU A 178 1.60 -7.91 2.53
CA LEU A 178 1.54 -7.16 1.29
C LEU A 178 1.42 -5.66 1.58
N TYR A 179 2.10 -4.86 0.78
CA TYR A 179 1.93 -3.42 0.74
C TYR A 179 1.11 -3.05 -0.50
N VAL A 180 -0.14 -2.67 -0.29
CA VAL A 180 -1.09 -2.35 -1.38
C VAL A 180 -0.98 -0.88 -1.72
N SER A 181 -0.26 -0.55 -2.78
CA SER A 181 -0.08 0.83 -3.21
C SER A 181 -1.33 1.37 -3.93
N GLU A 182 -1.47 2.69 -3.94
CA GLU A 182 -2.47 3.49 -4.67
C GLU A 182 -3.95 3.29 -4.28
N HIS A 183 -4.41 2.09 -3.91
CA HIS A 183 -5.83 1.82 -3.68
C HIS A 183 -6.47 2.59 -2.50
N ALA A 184 -5.67 2.98 -1.52
CA ALA A 184 -6.12 3.87 -0.44
C ALA A 184 -5.52 5.28 -0.54
N GLU A 185 -4.58 5.52 -1.45
CA GLU A 185 -4.00 6.83 -1.74
C GLU A 185 -4.85 7.63 -2.72
N VAL A 186 -5.24 6.99 -3.81
CA VAL A 186 -5.97 7.62 -4.91
C VAL A 186 -7.47 7.64 -4.59
N PRO A 187 -8.17 8.76 -4.88
CA PRO A 187 -9.60 8.82 -4.67
C PRO A 187 -10.36 7.75 -5.47
N PRO A 188 -11.43 7.14 -4.91
CA PRO A 188 -12.16 6.07 -5.59
C PRO A 188 -12.68 6.43 -6.98
N TRP A 189 -13.03 7.69 -7.21
CA TRP A 189 -13.55 8.15 -8.51
C TRP A 189 -12.51 8.18 -9.63
N GLU A 190 -11.22 8.07 -9.32
CA GLU A 190 -10.16 7.95 -10.34
C GLU A 190 -9.99 6.55 -10.90
N PHE A 191 -10.73 5.59 -10.37
CA PHE A 191 -10.76 4.21 -10.87
C PHE A 191 -11.96 3.92 -11.76
N ASN A 192 -12.71 4.94 -12.18
CA ASN A 192 -13.93 4.73 -12.90
C ASN A 192 -13.69 4.24 -14.34
N ASP A 193 -14.48 3.25 -14.73
CA ASP A 193 -14.68 2.86 -16.11
C ASP A 193 -15.76 3.76 -16.72
N LEU A 194 -15.38 4.60 -17.69
CA LEU A 194 -16.25 5.54 -18.37
C LEU A 194 -16.77 4.99 -19.71
N GLY A 195 -16.49 3.72 -19.99
CA GLY A 195 -16.91 3.08 -21.23
C GLY A 195 -18.42 3.10 -21.43
N PRO A 196 -18.89 3.08 -22.68
CA PRO A 196 -20.32 3.18 -22.99
C PRO A 196 -21.16 2.04 -22.43
N ASN A 197 -20.53 0.92 -22.07
CA ASN A 197 -21.16 -0.25 -21.48
C ASN A 197 -20.72 -0.52 -20.04
N ALA A 198 -20.05 0.44 -19.39
CA ALA A 198 -19.54 0.28 -18.04
C ALA A 198 -20.70 0.12 -17.04
N SER A 199 -20.67 -0.97 -16.27
CA SER A 199 -21.68 -1.26 -15.25
C SER A 199 -21.37 -0.64 -13.89
N ALA A 200 -20.13 -0.23 -13.65
CA ALA A 200 -19.65 0.31 -12.38
C ALA A 200 -18.91 1.63 -12.62
N SER A 201 -19.66 2.68 -12.96
CA SER A 201 -19.11 4.00 -13.29
C SER A 201 -19.40 5.08 -12.24
N SER A 202 -20.06 4.72 -11.13
CA SER A 202 -20.41 5.69 -10.08
C SER A 202 -19.45 5.60 -8.89
N LEU A 203 -19.28 6.70 -8.16
CA LEU A 203 -18.57 6.71 -6.90
C LEU A 203 -19.15 5.69 -5.90
N ALA A 204 -20.46 5.47 -5.94
CA ALA A 204 -21.15 4.51 -5.10
C ALA A 204 -20.70 3.06 -5.35
N ASP A 205 -20.27 2.75 -6.58
CA ASP A 205 -19.77 1.42 -6.95
C ASP A 205 -18.26 1.32 -6.75
N SER A 206 -17.53 2.38 -7.03
CA SER A 206 -16.06 2.41 -6.95
C SER A 206 -15.55 2.18 -5.52
N HIS A 207 -16.13 2.83 -4.53
CA HIS A 207 -15.69 2.69 -3.15
C HIS A 207 -15.84 1.25 -2.60
N PRO A 208 -16.99 0.55 -2.73
CA PRO A 208 -17.11 -0.84 -2.32
C PRO A 208 -16.17 -1.79 -3.04
N LEU A 209 -15.88 -1.56 -4.33
CA LEU A 209 -14.94 -2.37 -5.10
C LEU A 209 -13.51 -2.20 -4.55
N GLN A 210 -13.07 -0.96 -4.32
CA GLN A 210 -11.77 -0.70 -3.69
C GLN A 210 -11.68 -1.34 -2.29
N GLN A 211 -12.72 -1.17 -1.47
CA GLN A 211 -12.78 -1.80 -0.16
C GLN A 211 -12.68 -3.33 -0.23
N SER A 212 -13.32 -3.94 -1.23
CA SER A 212 -13.26 -5.39 -1.46
C SER A 212 -11.84 -5.85 -1.85
N ILE A 213 -11.17 -5.12 -2.76
CA ILE A 213 -9.79 -5.40 -3.16
C ILE A 213 -8.88 -5.35 -1.93
N LEU A 214 -8.93 -4.25 -1.17
CA LEU A 214 -8.13 -4.07 0.04
C LEU A 214 -8.39 -5.17 1.08
N SER A 215 -9.67 -5.45 1.36
CA SER A 215 -10.08 -6.49 2.32
C SER A 215 -9.62 -7.89 1.92
N SER A 216 -9.48 -8.16 0.62
CA SER A 216 -9.01 -9.45 0.16
C SER A 216 -7.55 -9.70 0.56
N GLN A 217 -6.74 -8.66 0.58
CA GLN A 217 -5.31 -8.75 0.90
C GLN A 217 -5.07 -9.03 2.39
N SER A 218 -5.87 -8.41 3.27
CA SER A 218 -5.75 -8.62 4.72
C SER A 218 -6.13 -10.03 5.19
N LYS A 219 -6.69 -10.87 4.30
CA LYS A 219 -7.00 -12.27 4.60
C LYS A 219 -5.79 -13.21 4.52
N HIS A 220 -4.72 -12.79 3.87
CA HIS A 220 -3.58 -13.65 3.59
C HIS A 220 -2.38 -13.40 4.51
N GLY A 221 -2.35 -12.28 5.18
CA GLY A 221 -1.27 -11.85 6.06
C GLY A 221 -1.44 -10.41 6.47
N ILE A 222 -0.35 -9.77 6.86
CA ILE A 222 -0.32 -8.33 7.12
C ILE A 222 -0.62 -7.60 5.80
N ALA A 223 -1.57 -6.70 5.82
CA ALA A 223 -1.86 -5.85 4.66
C ALA A 223 -1.78 -4.38 5.05
N ILE A 224 -0.95 -3.64 4.33
CA ILE A 224 -0.68 -2.24 4.56
C ILE A 224 -1.01 -1.49 3.29
N GLY A 225 -1.59 -0.29 3.41
CA GLY A 225 -1.92 0.56 2.29
C GLY A 225 -1.10 1.85 2.26
N LYS A 226 -0.90 2.42 1.09
CA LYS A 226 -0.44 3.79 0.96
C LYS A 226 -1.59 4.74 1.29
N GLY A 227 -1.35 5.67 2.21
CA GLY A 227 -2.35 6.64 2.65
C GLY A 227 -2.47 7.84 1.72
N GLY A 228 -3.56 8.55 1.86
CA GLY A 228 -3.94 9.73 1.07
C GLY A 228 -5.45 9.93 1.18
N ASN A 229 -6.21 8.88 0.88
CA ASN A 229 -7.64 8.78 1.10
C ASN A 229 -8.00 7.61 2.03
N HIS A 230 -7.06 7.15 2.83
CA HIS A 230 -7.16 5.99 3.72
C HIS A 230 -8.30 6.10 4.74
N TRP A 231 -8.72 7.30 5.12
CA TRP A 231 -9.87 7.54 5.99
C TRP A 231 -11.18 6.95 5.42
N LEU A 232 -11.27 6.73 4.10
CA LEU A 232 -12.39 6.04 3.48
C LEU A 232 -12.41 4.52 3.78
N TYR A 233 -11.27 3.97 4.19
CA TYR A 233 -11.04 2.54 4.35
C TYR A 233 -10.59 2.17 5.75
N GLY A 234 -10.94 2.98 6.75
CA GLY A 234 -10.60 2.72 8.15
C GLY A 234 -11.01 1.32 8.60
N GLY A 235 -10.09 0.59 9.23
CA GLY A 235 -10.32 -0.78 9.71
C GLY A 235 -10.30 -1.88 8.64
N VAL A 236 -10.02 -1.55 7.37
CA VAL A 236 -9.95 -2.53 6.27
C VAL A 236 -8.57 -3.20 6.20
N LEU A 237 -7.52 -2.42 6.36
CA LEU A 237 -6.13 -2.90 6.40
C LEU A 237 -5.55 -2.82 7.82
N ASN A 238 -4.43 -3.47 8.01
CA ASN A 238 -3.69 -3.44 9.29
C ASN A 238 -3.03 -2.09 9.54
N GLY A 239 -2.77 -1.30 8.50
CA GLY A 239 -2.19 0.03 8.60
C GLY A 239 -2.11 0.76 7.28
N TYR A 240 -1.78 2.05 7.37
CA TYR A 240 -1.64 2.92 6.21
C TYR A 240 -0.38 3.79 6.36
N LEU A 241 0.41 3.84 5.30
CA LEU A 241 1.52 4.75 5.18
C LEU A 241 0.98 6.12 4.71
N ALA A 242 0.72 7.01 5.63
CA ALA A 242 0.25 8.36 5.30
C ALA A 242 1.42 9.32 5.15
N ARG A 243 1.51 10.00 4.00
CA ARG A 243 2.40 11.14 3.83
C ARG A 243 1.61 12.42 4.04
N ILE A 244 2.14 13.32 4.87
CA ILE A 244 1.66 14.70 4.92
C ILE A 244 2.21 15.40 3.68
N VAL A 245 1.38 15.51 2.64
CA VAL A 245 1.74 16.18 1.38
C VAL A 245 1.81 17.68 1.61
N GLY A 246 2.92 18.31 1.21
CA GLY A 246 3.07 19.76 1.13
C GLY A 246 3.68 20.45 2.36
N ALA A 247 4.03 19.72 3.40
CA ALA A 247 4.87 20.25 4.47
C ALA A 247 6.35 20.11 4.08
N GLU A 248 7.04 21.23 3.88
CA GLU A 248 8.49 21.24 4.02
C GLU A 248 8.80 20.80 5.45
N PRO A 249 9.39 19.62 5.69
CA PRO A 249 9.59 19.05 7.05
C PRO A 249 10.33 19.99 7.99
N SER A 250 11.12 20.93 7.45
CA SER A 250 11.90 21.90 8.19
C SER A 250 11.12 23.09 8.76
N ARG A 251 9.84 23.28 8.42
CA ARG A 251 9.10 24.50 8.77
C ARG A 251 7.85 24.32 9.61
N ILE A 252 7.34 23.10 9.69
CA ILE A 252 6.14 22.81 10.49
C ILE A 252 6.49 21.66 11.43
N PRO A 253 6.54 21.90 12.74
CA PRO A 253 6.66 20.80 13.68
C PRO A 253 5.46 19.86 13.44
N PRO A 254 5.68 18.54 13.28
CA PRO A 254 4.57 17.63 13.17
C PRO A 254 3.75 17.75 14.45
N LEU A 255 2.49 18.12 14.32
CA LEU A 255 1.54 17.95 15.40
C LEU A 255 1.29 16.46 15.50
N VAL A 256 2.07 15.79 16.34
CA VAL A 256 1.79 14.41 16.74
C VAL A 256 0.75 14.51 17.85
N ASP A 257 -0.50 14.46 17.47
CA ASP A 257 -1.55 14.21 18.43
C ASP A 257 -1.63 12.70 18.66
N PHE A 258 -1.23 12.26 19.86
CA PHE A 258 -1.30 10.85 20.24
C PHE A 258 -2.74 10.31 20.24
N ASP A 259 -3.75 11.17 20.36
CA ASP A 259 -5.13 10.78 20.26
C ASP A 259 -5.58 10.57 18.81
N LEU A 260 -4.93 11.22 17.83
CA LEU A 260 -5.06 10.86 16.41
C LEU A 260 -4.53 9.44 16.13
N ASN A 261 -3.52 8.98 16.86
CA ASN A 261 -3.07 7.58 16.77
C ASN A 261 -4.15 6.58 17.22
N ASN A 262 -5.08 6.98 18.07
CA ASN A 262 -6.23 6.14 18.43
C ASN A 262 -7.28 6.10 17.31
N LEU A 263 -7.36 7.14 16.48
CA LEU A 263 -8.20 7.17 15.28
C LEU A 263 -7.57 6.43 14.10
N HIS A 264 -6.24 6.39 14.07
CA HIS A 264 -5.43 5.76 13.04
C HIS A 264 -4.31 4.93 13.68
N PRO A 265 -4.64 3.83 14.35
CA PRO A 265 -3.72 3.12 15.25
C PRO A 265 -2.45 2.58 14.59
N ILE A 266 -2.29 2.70 13.27
CA ILE A 266 -1.12 2.19 12.57
C ILE A 266 -0.69 3.15 11.45
N GLU A 267 -0.65 4.41 11.75
CA GLU A 267 0.10 5.36 10.92
C GLU A 267 1.50 5.49 11.48
N THR A 268 2.39 4.69 10.94
CA THR A 268 3.79 4.70 11.34
C THR A 268 4.55 5.90 10.81
N ASP A 269 3.95 6.61 9.84
CA ASP A 269 4.56 7.75 9.18
C ASP A 269 3.78 9.06 9.45
N ALA A 270 3.02 9.08 10.55
CA ALA A 270 2.20 10.23 10.93
C ALA A 270 3.03 11.49 11.22
N GLY A 271 3.61 12.06 10.17
CA GLY A 271 4.33 13.31 10.20
C GLY A 271 5.74 13.27 10.80
N VAL A 272 6.28 12.11 11.05
CA VAL A 272 7.59 11.96 11.68
C VAL A 272 8.73 12.04 10.67
N GLY A 273 8.44 12.03 9.39
CA GLY A 273 9.45 12.13 8.35
C GLY A 273 10.23 10.82 8.12
N THR A 274 11.38 10.94 7.51
CA THR A 274 12.29 9.82 7.30
C THR A 274 13.13 9.56 8.55
N ILE A 275 13.73 8.36 8.67
CA ILE A 275 14.64 8.02 9.78
C ILE A 275 15.76 9.04 9.90
N GLU A 276 16.30 9.53 8.77
CA GLU A 276 17.34 10.56 8.75
C GLU A 276 16.86 11.89 9.34
N GLN A 277 15.60 12.24 9.14
CA GLN A 277 15.01 13.45 9.71
C GLN A 277 14.73 13.32 11.21
N TYR A 278 14.57 12.10 11.69
CA TYR A 278 14.31 11.82 13.11
C TYR A 278 15.58 11.87 13.96
N PHE A 279 16.72 11.53 13.37
CA PHE A 279 18.02 11.46 14.07
C PHE A 279 18.99 12.58 13.67
N ALA A 280 18.58 13.51 12.81
CA ALA A 280 19.36 14.70 12.47
C ALA A 280 19.07 15.86 13.41
#